data_2cafeb19ac5991ea29970f45948fa96f
#
_entry.id   2cafeb19ac5991ea29970f45948fa96f
#
_cell.length_a   1.000
_cell.length_b   1.000
_cell.length_c   1.000
_cell.angle_alpha   90.00
_cell.angle_beta   90.00
_cell.angle_gamma   90.00
#
_symmetry.space_group_name_H-M   'P 1'
#
loop_
_entity.id
_entity.type
_entity.pdbx_description
1 polymer ?
#
loop_
_entity_poly.entity_id
_entity_poly.type
_entity_poly.pdbx_seq_one_letter_code
_entity_poly.pdbx_strand_id
1 'polypeptide(L)'
;WAAWSIKHKQIIYFFVFLCLTMGIYSFNSLGRSEDPSFTIKQMVVTASWPGATAKEVEEHITNKLEKDIQNVPNVDYISSYSRPGVCVINVYLKATVPGKEIRQRWLELRNIVNDAKKDLPEGTVGPFFNDRFDDVYGNIYAVTSDDFSYEDMRVVAEKIKQKFFLVPDVKKVELIGVQPEKIFIKISNAKLAQLGISIENLAAAIQSETSVLPSGTLESDSNNVHLRLTGSPDTLANIRAIPIQANGKILRLGDIAEISREYADPPEPKMYFNGQAAVGIAISMEEGGDNIKMGENLDVAIKNIRHELPLGFNLEQVANQPQVVKNAIGEFSQSLYEAIIIVMFVSLLTLGRSCGFVISVCIPLVLLTTFIGMYTFGIDLDKISLGALIVALGMLVDDSIVVVDIMEVKLAEGWDRAKAASYAFTTCAWPLLTGTLI
;
A
#
# COMPACT_ATOMS: atom_id res chain seq x y z
N TRP A 1 21.29 -42.75 -4.10
CA TRP A 1 20.96 -41.69 -5.05
C TRP A 1 22.12 -41.48 -6.06
N ALA A 2 23.36 -41.22 -5.61
CA ALA A 2 24.48 -40.94 -6.50
C ALA A 2 24.74 -42.01 -7.59
N ALA A 3 24.76 -43.31 -7.20
CA ALA A 3 24.90 -44.42 -8.15
C ALA A 3 23.74 -44.49 -9.16
N TRP A 4 22.51 -44.18 -8.74
CA TRP A 4 21.34 -44.13 -9.60
C TRP A 4 21.45 -43.01 -10.62
N SER A 5 21.86 -41.81 -10.19
CA SER A 5 22.06 -40.64 -11.04
C SER A 5 23.09 -40.90 -12.15
N ILE A 6 24.20 -41.56 -11.82
CA ILE A 6 25.24 -41.92 -12.81
C ILE A 6 24.70 -42.93 -13.83
N LYS A 7 23.83 -43.86 -13.40
CA LYS A 7 23.25 -44.84 -14.33
C LYS A 7 22.18 -44.23 -15.24
N HIS A 8 21.49 -43.19 -14.81
CA HIS A 8 20.37 -42.55 -15.54
C HIS A 8 20.72 -41.13 -16.02
N LYS A 9 21.85 -40.93 -16.68
CA LYS A 9 22.38 -39.63 -17.11
C LYS A 9 21.36 -38.81 -17.92
N GLN A 10 20.57 -39.44 -18.78
CA GLN A 10 19.58 -38.76 -19.63
C GLN A 10 18.50 -38.09 -18.79
N ILE A 11 18.05 -38.72 -17.72
CA ILE A 11 17.06 -38.18 -16.81
C ILE A 11 17.64 -36.98 -16.05
N ILE A 12 18.91 -37.08 -15.61
CA ILE A 12 19.59 -35.96 -14.95
C ILE A 12 19.76 -34.75 -15.86
N TYR A 13 20.17 -34.97 -17.11
CA TYR A 13 20.27 -33.86 -18.10
C TYR A 13 18.91 -33.21 -18.35
N PHE A 14 17.84 -34.00 -18.42
CA PHE A 14 16.48 -33.47 -18.56
C PHE A 14 16.10 -32.60 -17.34
N PHE A 15 16.37 -33.05 -16.10
CA PHE A 15 16.10 -32.26 -14.91
C PHE A 15 16.95 -30.97 -14.83
N VAL A 16 18.21 -31.05 -15.21
CA VAL A 16 19.08 -29.85 -15.29
C VAL A 16 18.52 -28.84 -16.31
N PHE A 17 18.10 -29.30 -17.48
CA PHE A 17 17.49 -28.45 -18.49
C PHE A 17 16.17 -27.86 -18.00
N LEU A 18 15.34 -28.66 -17.31
CA LEU A 18 14.09 -28.20 -16.71
C LEU A 18 14.34 -27.13 -15.64
N CYS A 19 15.31 -27.35 -14.75
CA CYS A 19 15.69 -26.36 -13.73
C CYS A 19 16.20 -25.05 -14.35
N LEU A 20 16.98 -25.13 -15.43
CA LEU A 20 17.46 -23.95 -16.15
C LEU A 20 16.30 -23.14 -16.74
N THR A 21 15.40 -23.80 -17.48
CA THR A 21 14.26 -23.13 -18.13
C THR A 21 13.26 -22.57 -17.11
N MET A 22 12.85 -23.38 -16.13
CA MET A 22 11.93 -22.95 -15.08
C MET A 22 12.56 -21.91 -14.15
N GLY A 23 13.86 -22.02 -13.85
CA GLY A 23 14.54 -21.06 -12.99
C GLY A 23 14.63 -19.67 -13.63
N ILE A 24 14.95 -19.59 -14.92
CA ILE A 24 14.95 -18.33 -15.67
C ILE A 24 13.53 -17.76 -15.76
N TYR A 25 12.54 -18.60 -16.03
CA TYR A 25 11.14 -18.17 -16.04
C TYR A 25 10.72 -17.61 -14.68
N SER A 26 11.00 -18.34 -13.60
CA SER A 26 10.69 -17.91 -12.24
C SER A 26 11.35 -16.59 -11.88
N PHE A 27 12.65 -16.41 -12.18
CA PHE A 27 13.37 -15.16 -11.93
C PHE A 27 12.72 -13.95 -12.64
N ASN A 28 12.24 -14.13 -13.88
CA ASN A 28 11.59 -13.07 -14.62
C ASN A 28 10.14 -12.79 -14.18
N SER A 29 9.53 -13.76 -13.49
CA SER A 29 8.13 -13.68 -13.02
C SER A 29 7.99 -13.33 -11.55
N LEU A 30 9.10 -13.29 -10.79
CA LEU A 30 9.10 -12.84 -9.40
C LEU A 30 8.77 -11.36 -9.31
N GLY A 31 7.93 -10.99 -8.34
CA GLY A 31 7.71 -9.61 -7.94
C GLY A 31 9.00 -8.95 -7.48
N ARG A 32 9.10 -7.64 -7.68
CA ARG A 32 10.29 -6.85 -7.31
C ARG A 32 9.87 -5.68 -6.45
N SER A 33 10.29 -5.72 -5.19
CA SER A 33 10.01 -4.68 -4.20
C SER A 33 11.30 -4.22 -3.51
N GLU A 34 11.26 -3.13 -2.80
CA GLU A 34 12.40 -2.66 -1.99
C GLU A 34 12.53 -3.51 -0.74
N ASP A 35 11.44 -3.62 0.00
CA ASP A 35 11.33 -4.40 1.22
C ASP A 35 10.22 -5.45 1.09
N PRO A 36 10.27 -6.55 1.85
CA PRO A 36 9.21 -7.55 1.86
C PRO A 36 7.89 -6.93 2.32
N SER A 37 6.78 -7.40 1.76
CA SER A 37 5.45 -6.99 2.20
C SER A 37 5.24 -7.35 3.67
N PHE A 38 4.81 -6.39 4.46
CA PHE A 38 4.46 -6.61 5.86
C PHE A 38 3.02 -6.18 6.12
N THR A 39 2.34 -6.93 6.98
CA THR A 39 0.96 -6.61 7.35
C THR A 39 0.95 -5.92 8.70
N ILE A 40 0.46 -4.69 8.74
CA ILE A 40 0.29 -3.94 9.99
C ILE A 40 -0.90 -4.53 10.74
N LYS A 41 -0.61 -5.02 11.96
CA LYS A 41 -1.59 -5.67 12.84
C LYS A 41 -2.22 -4.67 13.82
N GLN A 42 -2.55 -3.48 13.31
CA GLN A 42 -3.14 -2.39 14.07
C GLN A 42 -4.43 -1.92 13.40
N MET A 43 -5.42 -1.58 14.23
CA MET A 43 -6.62 -0.86 13.81
C MET A 43 -6.83 0.34 14.73
N VAL A 44 -7.21 1.47 14.15
CA VAL A 44 -7.61 2.66 14.90
C VAL A 44 -9.12 2.78 14.84
N VAL A 45 -9.73 2.88 16.03
CA VAL A 45 -11.16 3.14 16.19
C VAL A 45 -11.32 4.55 16.75
N THR A 46 -12.10 5.38 16.08
CA THR A 46 -12.34 6.77 16.50
C THR A 46 -13.83 7.02 16.69
N ALA A 47 -14.19 7.75 17.72
CA ALA A 47 -15.55 8.24 17.94
C ALA A 47 -15.51 9.70 18.37
N SER A 48 -16.52 10.48 18.00
CA SER A 48 -16.64 11.87 18.39
C SER A 48 -17.96 12.14 19.12
N TRP A 49 -17.86 12.88 20.21
CA TRP A 49 -19.02 13.35 20.98
C TRP A 49 -18.89 14.86 21.24
N PRO A 50 -19.35 15.68 20.28
CA PRO A 50 -19.18 17.13 20.35
C PRO A 50 -19.76 17.72 21.64
N GLY A 51 -18.99 18.59 22.30
CA GLY A 51 -19.39 19.26 23.55
C GLY A 51 -19.04 18.51 24.82
N ALA A 52 -18.65 17.24 24.76
CA ALA A 52 -18.23 16.47 25.93
C ALA A 52 -16.80 16.82 26.37
N THR A 53 -16.54 16.77 27.65
CA THR A 53 -15.21 16.88 28.24
C THR A 53 -14.40 15.59 27.99
N ALA A 54 -13.07 15.65 28.13
CA ALA A 54 -12.20 14.47 27.98
C ALA A 54 -12.59 13.34 28.96
N LYS A 55 -12.99 13.68 30.17
CA LYS A 55 -13.41 12.71 31.18
C LYS A 55 -14.74 12.04 30.84
N GLU A 56 -15.71 12.78 30.36
CA GLU A 56 -16.99 12.22 29.89
C GLU A 56 -16.78 11.30 28.69
N VAL A 57 -15.92 11.68 27.74
CA VAL A 57 -15.55 10.83 26.62
C VAL A 57 -14.87 9.53 27.09
N GLU A 58 -13.97 9.62 28.08
CA GLU A 58 -13.30 8.45 28.66
C GLU A 58 -14.30 7.52 29.32
N GLU A 59 -15.15 8.03 30.21
CA GLU A 59 -16.06 7.21 31.01
C GLU A 59 -17.20 6.59 30.18
N HIS A 60 -17.76 7.35 29.24
CA HIS A 60 -18.97 6.95 28.50
C HIS A 60 -18.73 6.35 27.13
N ILE A 61 -17.57 6.61 26.51
CA ILE A 61 -17.26 6.08 25.18
C ILE A 61 -16.06 5.16 25.25
N THR A 62 -14.88 5.68 25.63
CA THR A 62 -13.61 4.95 25.53
C THR A 62 -13.65 3.67 26.35
N ASN A 63 -14.00 3.76 27.64
CA ASN A 63 -14.03 2.62 28.56
C ASN A 63 -15.05 1.54 28.13
N LYS A 64 -16.20 1.92 27.56
CA LYS A 64 -17.17 0.96 27.03
C LYS A 64 -16.61 0.22 25.83
N LEU A 65 -16.11 0.96 24.83
CA LEU A 65 -15.55 0.37 23.62
C LEU A 65 -14.33 -0.52 23.91
N GLU A 66 -13.46 -0.10 24.84
CA GLU A 66 -12.30 -0.92 25.24
C GLU A 66 -12.72 -2.27 25.86
N LYS A 67 -13.72 -2.27 26.73
CA LYS A 67 -14.24 -3.52 27.33
C LYS A 67 -14.76 -4.49 26.28
N ASP A 68 -15.45 -3.98 25.28
CA ASP A 68 -15.98 -4.81 24.20
C ASP A 68 -14.88 -5.28 23.26
N ILE A 69 -13.92 -4.42 22.93
CA ILE A 69 -12.76 -4.75 22.09
C ILE A 69 -11.87 -5.82 22.74
N GLN A 70 -11.74 -5.84 24.08
CA GLN A 70 -11.00 -6.89 24.80
C GLN A 70 -11.55 -8.30 24.57
N ASN A 71 -12.81 -8.44 24.18
CA ASN A 71 -13.42 -9.73 23.86
C ASN A 71 -13.04 -10.24 22.46
N VAL A 72 -12.40 -9.42 21.62
CA VAL A 72 -11.93 -9.84 20.30
C VAL A 72 -10.75 -10.82 20.46
N PRO A 73 -10.80 -12.02 19.84
CA PRO A 73 -9.71 -12.97 19.94
C PRO A 73 -8.40 -12.44 19.38
N ASN A 74 -7.29 -12.79 20.01
CA ASN A 74 -5.94 -12.46 19.59
C ASN A 74 -5.58 -10.95 19.65
N VAL A 75 -6.33 -10.15 20.36
CA VAL A 75 -5.88 -8.80 20.75
C VAL A 75 -4.69 -8.97 21.70
N ASP A 76 -3.63 -8.23 21.45
CA ASP A 76 -2.43 -8.19 22.29
C ASP A 76 -2.58 -7.12 23.37
N TYR A 77 -2.73 -5.89 22.93
CA TYR A 77 -3.01 -4.76 23.82
C TYR A 77 -3.82 -3.67 23.11
N ILE A 78 -4.41 -2.82 23.92
CA ILE A 78 -5.18 -1.66 23.49
C ILE A 78 -4.51 -0.42 24.09
N SER A 79 -4.35 0.62 23.28
CA SER A 79 -3.89 1.93 23.72
C SER A 79 -4.85 3.00 23.27
N SER A 80 -5.37 3.79 24.21
CA SER A 80 -6.35 4.81 23.89
C SER A 80 -5.99 6.17 24.47
N TYR A 81 -6.58 7.20 23.92
CA TYR A 81 -6.60 8.52 24.51
C TYR A 81 -7.94 9.22 24.26
N SER A 82 -8.39 9.96 25.28
CA SER A 82 -9.60 10.76 25.23
C SER A 82 -9.26 12.24 25.29
N ARG A 83 -9.83 12.99 24.36
CA ARG A 83 -9.75 14.46 24.31
C ARG A 83 -11.16 15.04 24.40
N PRO A 84 -11.33 16.35 24.65
CA PRO A 84 -12.64 16.96 24.59
C PRO A 84 -13.32 16.67 23.24
N GLY A 85 -14.45 15.98 23.28
CA GLY A 85 -15.24 15.61 22.13
C GLY A 85 -14.69 14.48 21.25
N VAL A 86 -13.54 13.86 21.54
CA VAL A 86 -12.93 12.85 20.67
C VAL A 86 -12.31 11.69 21.46
N CYS A 87 -12.62 10.47 21.02
CA CYS A 87 -12.03 9.23 21.49
C CYS A 87 -11.19 8.60 20.36
N VAL A 88 -9.98 8.14 20.67
CA VAL A 88 -9.13 7.36 19.75
C VAL A 88 -8.62 6.12 20.47
N ILE A 89 -8.88 4.96 19.91
CA ILE A 89 -8.48 3.65 20.43
C ILE A 89 -7.62 2.95 19.38
N ASN A 90 -6.39 2.63 19.74
CA ASN A 90 -5.49 1.83 18.92
C ASN A 90 -5.54 0.38 19.41
N VAL A 91 -5.90 -0.53 18.54
CA VAL A 91 -6.00 -1.97 18.83
C VAL A 91 -4.90 -2.71 18.12
N TYR A 92 -4.12 -3.50 18.84
CA TYR A 92 -3.01 -4.27 18.31
C TYR A 92 -3.29 -5.75 18.45
N LEU A 93 -3.11 -6.51 17.35
CA LEU A 93 -3.19 -7.97 17.38
C LEU A 93 -1.83 -8.59 17.69
N LYS A 94 -1.84 -9.79 18.27
CA LYS A 94 -0.63 -10.55 18.56
C LYS A 94 0.20 -10.79 17.31
N ALA A 95 1.51 -10.74 17.44
CA ALA A 95 2.45 -10.98 16.35
C ALA A 95 2.28 -12.37 15.70
N THR A 96 1.78 -13.36 16.47
CA THR A 96 1.54 -14.73 16.02
C THR A 96 0.36 -14.90 15.08
N VAL A 97 -0.51 -13.89 14.92
CA VAL A 97 -1.68 -13.99 14.01
C VAL A 97 -1.21 -14.03 12.56
N PRO A 98 -1.57 -15.05 11.78
CA PRO A 98 -1.22 -15.12 10.37
C PRO A 98 -1.86 -13.96 9.58
N GLY A 99 -1.14 -13.41 8.58
CA GLY A 99 -1.64 -12.30 7.75
C GLY A 99 -3.03 -12.56 7.13
N LYS A 100 -3.28 -13.80 6.71
CA LYS A 100 -4.58 -14.22 6.13
C LYS A 100 -5.77 -14.10 7.09
N GLU A 101 -5.53 -14.19 8.40
CA GLU A 101 -6.59 -14.11 9.43
C GLU A 101 -6.86 -12.69 9.91
N ILE A 102 -5.96 -11.74 9.66
CA ILE A 102 -6.08 -10.37 10.18
C ILE A 102 -7.36 -9.69 9.70
N ARG A 103 -7.70 -9.86 8.42
CA ARG A 103 -8.96 -9.29 7.86
C ARG A 103 -10.19 -9.81 8.61
N GLN A 104 -10.21 -11.11 8.96
CA GLN A 104 -11.31 -11.71 9.72
C GLN A 104 -11.40 -11.13 11.13
N ARG A 105 -10.26 -10.95 11.82
CA ARG A 105 -10.22 -10.33 13.16
C ARG A 105 -10.71 -8.88 13.12
N TRP A 106 -10.35 -8.14 12.10
CA TRP A 106 -10.87 -6.78 11.92
C TRP A 106 -12.38 -6.74 11.64
N LEU A 107 -12.93 -7.72 10.93
CA LEU A 107 -14.38 -7.84 10.75
C LEU A 107 -15.09 -8.16 12.08
N GLU A 108 -14.56 -9.07 12.89
CA GLU A 108 -15.08 -9.37 14.22
C GLU A 108 -15.06 -8.12 15.11
N LEU A 109 -13.94 -7.37 15.12
CA LEU A 109 -13.84 -6.13 15.87
C LEU A 109 -14.90 -5.10 15.44
N ARG A 110 -15.05 -4.89 14.13
CA ARG A 110 -16.08 -3.99 13.59
C ARG A 110 -17.48 -4.38 14.02
N ASN A 111 -17.80 -5.66 14.00
CA ASN A 111 -19.12 -6.16 14.42
C ASN A 111 -19.35 -5.89 15.91
N ILE A 112 -18.41 -6.25 16.78
CA ILE A 112 -18.49 -6.03 18.23
C ILE A 112 -18.68 -4.54 18.55
N VAL A 113 -17.85 -3.67 17.95
CA VAL A 113 -17.90 -2.23 18.18
C VAL A 113 -19.19 -1.60 17.61
N ASN A 114 -19.68 -2.09 16.47
CA ASN A 114 -20.96 -1.63 15.92
C ASN A 114 -22.15 -2.08 16.76
N ASP A 115 -22.10 -3.25 17.38
CA ASP A 115 -23.13 -3.69 18.33
C ASP A 115 -23.14 -2.81 19.57
N ALA A 116 -21.98 -2.44 20.09
CA ALA A 116 -21.81 -1.52 21.22
C ALA A 116 -22.29 -0.08 20.94
N LYS A 117 -22.43 0.30 19.66
CA LYS A 117 -22.89 1.64 19.27
C LYS A 117 -24.24 2.03 19.87
N LYS A 118 -25.12 1.06 20.11
CA LYS A 118 -26.45 1.27 20.69
C LYS A 118 -26.38 1.76 22.15
N ASP A 119 -25.29 1.43 22.83
CA ASP A 119 -25.07 1.74 24.25
C ASP A 119 -24.27 3.03 24.45
N LEU A 120 -23.85 3.69 23.35
CA LEU A 120 -23.15 4.97 23.39
C LEU A 120 -24.15 6.13 23.62
N PRO A 121 -23.69 7.25 24.21
CA PRO A 121 -24.52 8.43 24.42
C PRO A 121 -25.09 8.97 23.11
N GLU A 122 -26.32 9.55 23.20
CA GLU A 122 -26.92 10.25 22.08
C GLU A 122 -26.05 11.41 21.61
N GLY A 123 -25.98 11.62 20.29
CA GLY A 123 -25.09 12.61 19.66
C GLY A 123 -23.67 12.13 19.42
N THR A 124 -23.33 10.87 19.76
CA THR A 124 -22.05 10.27 19.39
C THR A 124 -21.99 10.01 17.88
N VAL A 125 -20.96 10.52 17.22
CA VAL A 125 -20.67 10.35 15.80
C VAL A 125 -19.59 9.27 15.64
N GLY A 126 -19.84 8.25 14.85
CA GLY A 126 -19.02 7.06 14.69
C GLY A 126 -19.63 5.86 15.38
N PRO A 127 -18.85 4.85 15.78
CA PRO A 127 -17.39 4.70 15.62
C PRO A 127 -16.94 4.57 14.16
N PHE A 128 -15.74 5.10 13.86
CA PHE A 128 -15.06 4.97 12.58
C PHE A 128 -13.84 4.07 12.74
N PHE A 129 -13.51 3.33 11.68
CA PHE A 129 -12.43 2.34 11.70
C PHE A 129 -11.40 2.66 10.63
N ASN A 130 -10.14 2.63 11.01
CA ASN A 130 -9.02 2.69 10.09
C ASN A 130 -8.07 1.52 10.36
N ASP A 131 -7.94 0.59 9.41
CA ASP A 131 -7.05 -0.57 9.40
C ASP A 131 -6.17 -0.60 8.14
N ARG A 132 -6.18 0.50 7.37
CA ARG A 132 -5.48 0.60 6.09
C ARG A 132 -4.17 1.38 6.27
N PHE A 133 -3.19 0.71 6.88
CA PHE A 133 -1.84 1.27 7.11
C PHE A 133 -0.78 0.61 6.22
N ASP A 134 -1.17 -0.36 5.39
CA ASP A 134 -0.31 -1.16 4.53
C ASP A 134 -0.06 -0.54 3.15
N ASP A 135 -0.73 0.56 2.83
CA ASP A 135 -0.52 1.26 1.58
C ASP A 135 0.75 2.12 1.65
N VAL A 136 1.83 1.65 1.03
CA VAL A 136 3.08 2.41 0.89
C VAL A 136 3.04 3.20 -0.40
N TYR A 137 3.13 4.52 -0.30
CA TYR A 137 3.17 5.43 -1.45
C TYR A 137 4.61 5.72 -1.87
N GLY A 138 5.19 4.80 -2.63
CA GLY A 138 6.56 4.88 -3.10
C GLY A 138 6.78 5.84 -4.27
N ASN A 139 5.70 6.18 -4.99
CA ASN A 139 5.73 7.10 -6.11
C ASN A 139 4.87 8.32 -5.79
N ILE A 140 5.48 9.47 -5.73
CA ILE A 140 4.79 10.73 -5.45
C ILE A 140 5.12 11.74 -6.54
N TYR A 141 4.09 12.36 -7.09
CA TYR A 141 4.20 13.44 -8.05
C TYR A 141 3.57 14.71 -7.47
N ALA A 142 4.11 15.86 -7.82
CA ALA A 142 3.59 17.17 -7.43
C ALA A 142 3.03 17.87 -8.67
N VAL A 143 1.80 18.31 -8.58
CA VAL A 143 1.20 19.27 -9.53
C VAL A 143 1.39 20.65 -8.95
N THR A 144 2.14 21.50 -9.66
CA THR A 144 2.42 22.88 -9.28
C THR A 144 1.93 23.85 -10.35
N SER A 145 1.65 25.07 -9.93
CA SER A 145 1.32 26.18 -10.82
C SER A 145 1.67 27.51 -10.16
N ASP A 146 2.11 28.49 -10.94
CA ASP A 146 2.40 29.85 -10.46
C ASP A 146 1.15 30.74 -10.52
N ASP A 147 0.22 30.46 -11.44
CA ASP A 147 -0.89 31.37 -11.78
C ASP A 147 -2.28 30.84 -11.39
N PHE A 148 -2.39 29.58 -11.02
CA PHE A 148 -3.67 28.92 -10.77
C PHE A 148 -3.91 28.62 -9.29
N SER A 149 -5.19 28.55 -8.91
CA SER A 149 -5.62 28.28 -7.54
C SER A 149 -5.39 26.82 -7.11
N TYR A 150 -5.49 26.55 -5.81
CA TYR A 150 -5.49 25.16 -5.31
C TYR A 150 -6.61 24.30 -5.90
N GLU A 151 -7.78 24.91 -6.17
CA GLU A 151 -8.90 24.21 -6.79
C GLU A 151 -8.60 23.81 -8.23
N ASP A 152 -7.99 24.70 -9.01
CA ASP A 152 -7.56 24.38 -10.37
C ASP A 152 -6.52 23.27 -10.38
N MET A 153 -5.53 23.34 -9.48
CA MET A 153 -4.56 22.25 -9.29
C MET A 153 -5.22 20.93 -8.88
N ARG A 154 -6.23 20.98 -8.00
CA ARG A 154 -6.99 19.79 -7.60
C ARG A 154 -7.72 19.17 -8.78
N VAL A 155 -8.39 19.95 -9.59
CA VAL A 155 -9.13 19.46 -10.78
C VAL A 155 -8.18 18.79 -11.78
N VAL A 156 -7.00 19.39 -12.00
CA VAL A 156 -5.97 18.81 -12.87
C VAL A 156 -5.42 17.52 -12.24
N ALA A 157 -5.08 17.55 -10.96
CA ALA A 157 -4.57 16.38 -10.23
C ALA A 157 -5.57 15.20 -10.22
N GLU A 158 -6.89 15.47 -10.11
CA GLU A 158 -7.92 14.44 -10.18
C GLU A 158 -7.99 13.77 -11.56
N LYS A 159 -7.84 14.53 -12.64
CA LYS A 159 -7.75 13.97 -14.00
C LYS A 159 -6.49 13.09 -14.17
N ILE A 160 -5.37 13.53 -13.62
CA ILE A 160 -4.11 12.77 -13.64
C ILE A 160 -4.25 11.49 -12.81
N LYS A 161 -4.85 11.57 -11.63
CA LYS A 161 -5.16 10.43 -10.76
C LYS A 161 -5.93 9.34 -11.50
N GLN A 162 -6.97 9.70 -12.25
CA GLN A 162 -7.74 8.74 -13.05
C GLN A 162 -6.88 8.02 -14.09
N LYS A 163 -5.93 8.73 -14.72
CA LYS A 163 -5.00 8.13 -15.68
C LYS A 163 -4.00 7.19 -15.02
N PHE A 164 -3.47 7.56 -13.86
CA PHE A 164 -2.56 6.71 -13.11
C PHE A 164 -3.25 5.44 -12.59
N PHE A 165 -4.53 5.51 -12.28
CA PHE A 165 -5.29 4.34 -11.84
C PHE A 165 -5.45 3.25 -12.94
N LEU A 166 -5.25 3.61 -14.21
CA LEU A 166 -5.28 2.67 -15.34
C LEU A 166 -3.92 2.01 -15.61
N VAL A 167 -2.87 2.42 -14.91
CA VAL A 167 -1.54 1.85 -15.07
C VAL A 167 -1.50 0.48 -14.38
N PRO A 168 -0.97 -0.57 -15.04
CA PRO A 168 -0.80 -1.89 -14.43
C PRO A 168 0.01 -1.82 -13.13
N ASP A 169 -0.29 -2.71 -12.20
CA ASP A 169 0.32 -2.84 -10.87
C ASP A 169 0.04 -1.65 -9.90
N VAL A 170 -0.77 -0.68 -10.29
CA VAL A 170 -1.23 0.39 -9.40
C VAL A 170 -2.42 -0.08 -8.58
N LYS A 171 -2.26 -0.14 -7.25
CA LYS A 171 -3.33 -0.47 -6.29
C LYS A 171 -4.20 0.73 -5.96
N LYS A 172 -3.58 1.86 -5.64
CA LYS A 172 -4.26 3.04 -5.12
C LYS A 172 -3.56 4.33 -5.55
N VAL A 173 -4.35 5.36 -5.78
CA VAL A 173 -3.85 6.71 -6.05
C VAL A 173 -4.59 7.68 -5.14
N GLU A 174 -3.86 8.45 -4.34
CA GLU A 174 -4.41 9.46 -3.43
C GLU A 174 -3.87 10.85 -3.74
N LEU A 175 -4.69 11.86 -3.46
CA LEU A 175 -4.26 13.25 -3.52
C LEU A 175 -3.82 13.73 -2.14
N ILE A 176 -2.71 14.45 -2.09
CA ILE A 176 -2.11 15.00 -0.87
C ILE A 176 -2.08 16.53 -0.97
N GLY A 177 -2.34 17.20 0.14
CA GLY A 177 -2.25 18.67 0.21
C GLY A 177 -3.42 19.40 -0.42
N VAL A 178 -4.50 18.70 -0.76
CA VAL A 178 -5.73 19.29 -1.27
C VAL A 178 -6.34 20.22 -0.23
N GLN A 179 -6.73 21.42 -0.67
CA GLN A 179 -7.45 22.38 0.17
C GLN A 179 -8.91 22.41 -0.28
N PRO A 180 -9.85 21.87 0.54
CA PRO A 180 -11.26 21.86 0.16
C PRO A 180 -11.85 23.26 0.21
N GLU A 181 -12.57 23.63 -0.86
CA GLU A 181 -13.39 24.84 -0.84
C GLU A 181 -14.70 24.60 -0.08
N LYS A 182 -15.08 25.59 0.71
CA LYS A 182 -16.35 25.62 1.46
C LYS A 182 -17.09 26.90 1.15
N ILE A 183 -18.40 26.85 1.28
CA ILE A 183 -19.25 28.03 1.20
C ILE A 183 -19.49 28.51 2.61
N PHE A 184 -18.98 29.68 2.96
CA PHE A 184 -19.17 30.32 4.24
C PHE A 184 -20.38 31.27 4.16
N ILE A 185 -21.31 31.10 5.12
CA ILE A 185 -22.45 31.96 5.33
C ILE A 185 -22.21 32.68 6.65
N LYS A 186 -21.69 33.92 6.56
CA LYS A 186 -21.32 34.76 7.71
C LYS A 186 -22.52 35.67 8.06
N ILE A 187 -23.04 35.55 9.26
CA ILE A 187 -24.13 36.40 9.73
C ILE A 187 -23.83 36.93 11.13
N SER A 188 -24.20 38.16 11.38
CA SER A 188 -24.05 38.79 12.70
C SER A 188 -25.17 38.36 13.64
N ASN A 189 -24.83 37.99 14.89
CA ASN A 189 -25.83 37.69 15.95
C ASN A 189 -26.80 38.82 16.19
N ALA A 190 -26.32 40.10 16.08
CA ALA A 190 -27.18 41.25 16.24
C ALA A 190 -28.25 41.31 15.13
N LYS A 191 -27.90 40.97 13.89
CA LYS A 191 -28.83 40.94 12.76
C LYS A 191 -29.85 39.82 12.89
N LEU A 192 -29.41 38.63 13.36
CA LEU A 192 -30.30 37.48 13.67
C LEU A 192 -31.34 37.87 14.76
N ALA A 193 -30.88 38.49 15.84
CA ALA A 193 -31.75 38.95 16.91
C ALA A 193 -32.75 40.02 16.46
N GLN A 194 -32.29 40.98 15.63
CA GLN A 194 -33.15 42.03 15.08
C GLN A 194 -34.24 41.47 14.15
N LEU A 195 -33.93 40.38 13.42
CA LEU A 195 -34.85 39.73 12.51
C LEU A 195 -35.72 38.64 13.20
N GLY A 196 -35.43 38.33 14.47
CA GLY A 196 -36.14 37.27 15.20
C GLY A 196 -35.93 35.87 14.64
N ILE A 197 -34.76 35.60 14.01
CA ILE A 197 -34.41 34.33 13.41
C ILE A 197 -33.43 33.60 14.35
N SER A 198 -33.71 32.33 14.66
CA SER A 198 -32.73 31.48 15.33
C SER A 198 -31.76 30.85 14.31
N ILE A 199 -30.56 30.52 14.75
CA ILE A 199 -29.56 29.85 13.92
C ILE A 199 -30.07 28.48 13.42
N GLU A 200 -30.83 27.78 14.28
CA GLU A 200 -31.43 26.49 13.95
C GLU A 200 -32.44 26.61 12.79
N ASN A 201 -33.32 27.64 12.86
CA ASN A 201 -34.29 27.88 11.80
C ASN A 201 -33.61 28.27 10.47
N LEU A 202 -32.51 29.05 10.54
CA LEU A 202 -31.74 29.42 9.40
C LEU A 202 -31.07 28.15 8.77
N ALA A 203 -30.44 27.33 9.59
CA ALA A 203 -29.83 26.07 9.15
C ALA A 203 -30.85 25.11 8.55
N ALA A 204 -32.03 24.97 9.17
CA ALA A 204 -33.10 24.14 8.63
C ALA A 204 -33.63 24.63 7.28
N ALA A 205 -33.78 25.96 7.12
CA ALA A 205 -34.19 26.54 5.84
C ALA A 205 -33.16 26.30 4.73
N ILE A 206 -31.87 26.47 5.02
CA ILE A 206 -30.80 26.19 4.06
C ILE A 206 -30.77 24.70 3.72
N GLN A 207 -30.90 23.83 4.73
CA GLN A 207 -30.90 22.38 4.53
C GLN A 207 -32.09 21.90 3.69
N SER A 208 -33.28 22.49 3.90
CA SER A 208 -34.48 22.15 3.11
C SER A 208 -34.32 22.51 1.63
N GLU A 209 -33.71 23.64 1.32
CA GLU A 209 -33.48 24.11 -0.05
C GLU A 209 -32.32 23.41 -0.75
N THR A 210 -31.35 22.89 0.03
CA THR A 210 -30.18 22.16 -0.49
C THR A 210 -30.42 20.65 -0.55
N SER A 211 -31.49 20.13 0.09
CA SER A 211 -31.80 18.72 0.06
C SER A 211 -32.36 18.28 -1.29
N VAL A 212 -31.82 17.20 -1.83
CA VAL A 212 -32.36 16.55 -3.04
C VAL A 212 -33.56 15.70 -2.63
N LEU A 213 -34.79 16.18 -2.87
CA LEU A 213 -35.99 15.42 -2.62
C LEU A 213 -36.33 14.55 -3.85
N PRO A 214 -36.58 13.25 -3.67
CA PRO A 214 -37.09 12.41 -4.74
C PRO A 214 -38.48 12.88 -5.12
N SER A 215 -38.64 13.44 -6.32
CA SER A 215 -39.90 14.06 -6.77
C SER A 215 -40.83 13.07 -7.48
N GLY A 216 -40.49 11.76 -7.50
CA GLY A 216 -41.27 10.70 -8.11
C GLY A 216 -40.92 10.41 -9.57
N THR A 217 -41.51 9.35 -10.07
CA THR A 217 -41.42 8.92 -11.48
C THR A 217 -42.81 8.98 -12.09
N LEU A 218 -42.93 9.60 -13.25
CA LEU A 218 -44.12 9.46 -14.12
C LEU A 218 -43.91 8.22 -14.98
N GLU A 219 -44.74 7.21 -14.74
CA GLU A 219 -44.78 6.00 -15.55
C GLU A 219 -45.74 6.25 -16.74
N SER A 220 -45.23 6.09 -17.94
CA SER A 220 -45.98 6.08 -19.19
C SER A 220 -45.80 4.72 -19.88
N ASP A 221 -46.71 4.31 -20.72
CA ASP A 221 -46.70 2.99 -21.38
C ASP A 221 -45.42 2.65 -22.15
N SER A 222 -44.56 3.62 -22.42
CA SER A 222 -43.29 3.42 -23.15
C SER A 222 -42.04 3.96 -22.45
N ASN A 223 -42.15 4.83 -21.45
CA ASN A 223 -40.99 5.46 -20.80
C ASN A 223 -41.29 5.86 -19.35
N ASN A 224 -40.31 5.63 -18.47
CA ASN A 224 -40.30 6.17 -17.12
C ASN A 224 -39.60 7.53 -17.09
N VAL A 225 -40.30 8.59 -16.81
CA VAL A 225 -39.74 9.94 -16.68
C VAL A 225 -39.53 10.25 -15.21
N HIS A 226 -38.25 10.32 -14.81
CA HIS A 226 -37.90 10.77 -13.47
C HIS A 226 -38.12 12.27 -13.34
N LEU A 227 -39.03 12.66 -12.46
CA LEU A 227 -39.22 14.07 -12.12
C LEU A 227 -38.09 14.50 -11.20
N ARG A 228 -37.35 15.52 -11.59
CA ARG A 228 -36.35 16.19 -10.77
C ARG A 228 -36.78 17.64 -10.59
N LEU A 229 -36.89 18.06 -9.33
CA LEU A 229 -36.99 19.47 -9.03
C LEU A 229 -35.66 20.14 -9.39
N THR A 230 -35.64 20.96 -10.42
CA THR A 230 -34.53 21.79 -10.79
C THR A 230 -34.54 23.02 -9.90
N GLY A 231 -33.53 23.16 -9.05
CA GLY A 231 -33.42 24.30 -8.13
C GLY A 231 -32.35 24.11 -7.07
N SER A 232 -31.56 23.01 -7.17
CA SER A 232 -30.38 22.83 -6.31
C SER A 232 -29.48 24.07 -6.43
N PRO A 233 -29.11 24.73 -5.33
CA PRO A 233 -28.31 25.95 -5.36
C PRO A 233 -26.85 25.63 -5.68
N ASP A 234 -26.55 25.37 -6.96
CA ASP A 234 -25.23 24.98 -7.46
C ASP A 234 -24.27 26.17 -7.57
N THR A 235 -24.80 27.40 -7.52
CA THR A 235 -24.00 28.63 -7.63
C THR A 235 -24.18 29.54 -6.41
N LEU A 236 -23.20 30.37 -6.15
CA LEU A 236 -23.30 31.40 -5.08
C LEU A 236 -24.52 32.32 -5.28
N ALA A 237 -24.90 32.59 -6.55
CA ALA A 237 -26.09 33.38 -6.86
C ALA A 237 -27.38 32.70 -6.40
N ASN A 238 -27.49 31.39 -6.64
CA ASN A 238 -28.64 30.60 -6.22
C ASN A 238 -28.71 30.49 -4.68
N ILE A 239 -27.56 30.32 -4.01
CA ILE A 239 -27.49 30.29 -2.56
C ILE A 239 -27.92 31.64 -1.96
N ARG A 240 -27.50 32.77 -2.55
CA ARG A 240 -27.93 34.11 -2.12
C ARG A 240 -29.44 34.33 -2.31
N ALA A 241 -30.06 33.64 -3.26
CA ALA A 241 -31.47 33.75 -3.56
C ALA A 241 -32.36 32.89 -2.65
N ILE A 242 -31.81 32.02 -1.77
CA ILE A 242 -32.58 31.17 -0.86
C ILE A 242 -33.52 32.01 -0.02
N PRO A 243 -34.86 31.70 0.00
CA PRO A 243 -35.83 32.44 0.76
C PRO A 243 -35.76 32.07 2.24
N ILE A 244 -35.63 33.06 3.12
CA ILE A 244 -35.64 32.91 4.56
C ILE A 244 -36.86 33.63 5.15
N GLN A 245 -37.65 32.92 5.94
CA GLN A 245 -38.83 33.52 6.59
C GLN A 245 -38.40 34.21 7.90
N ALA A 246 -38.66 35.50 8.01
CA ALA A 246 -38.36 36.33 9.16
C ALA A 246 -39.56 37.24 9.49
N ASN A 247 -40.10 37.17 10.71
CA ASN A 247 -41.20 38.03 11.17
C ASN A 247 -42.38 38.14 10.17
N GLY A 248 -42.74 37.01 9.53
CA GLY A 248 -43.85 36.97 8.56
C GLY A 248 -43.48 37.57 7.18
N LYS A 249 -42.24 37.95 6.95
CA LYS A 249 -41.70 38.42 5.66
C LYS A 249 -40.71 37.43 5.10
N ILE A 250 -40.65 37.34 3.77
CA ILE A 250 -39.66 36.52 3.07
C ILE A 250 -38.50 37.45 2.67
N LEU A 251 -37.31 37.13 3.13
CA LEU A 251 -36.05 37.80 2.80
C LEU A 251 -35.16 36.84 2.03
N ARG A 252 -34.24 37.36 1.23
CA ARG A 252 -33.21 36.52 0.58
C ARG A 252 -32.03 36.32 1.53
N LEU A 253 -31.45 35.14 1.54
CA LEU A 253 -30.27 34.84 2.36
C LEU A 253 -29.13 35.84 2.12
N GLY A 254 -28.90 36.26 0.87
CA GLY A 254 -27.88 37.26 0.51
C GLY A 254 -28.13 38.66 1.07
N ASP A 255 -29.38 39.03 1.48
CA ASP A 255 -29.69 40.32 2.09
C ASP A 255 -29.36 40.35 3.60
N ILE A 256 -29.26 39.18 4.22
CA ILE A 256 -29.06 39.01 5.67
C ILE A 256 -27.67 38.47 6.03
N ALA A 257 -27.02 37.76 5.11
CA ALA A 257 -25.73 37.12 5.32
C ALA A 257 -24.73 37.46 4.22
N GLU A 258 -23.45 37.51 4.56
CA GLU A 258 -22.35 37.55 3.60
C GLU A 258 -22.03 36.10 3.18
N ILE A 259 -22.06 35.84 1.87
CA ILE A 259 -21.85 34.49 1.33
C ILE A 259 -20.62 34.54 0.44
N SER A 260 -19.60 33.80 0.85
CA SER A 260 -18.31 33.69 0.14
C SER A 260 -17.95 32.22 -0.05
N ARG A 261 -17.15 31.96 -1.11
CA ARG A 261 -16.49 30.67 -1.33
C ARG A 261 -15.04 30.88 -0.96
N GLU A 262 -14.58 30.16 0.04
CA GLU A 262 -13.25 30.27 0.61
C GLU A 262 -12.73 28.86 0.92
N TYR A 263 -11.41 28.69 1.06
CA TYR A 263 -10.85 27.42 1.50
C TYR A 263 -11.19 27.17 2.98
N ALA A 264 -11.19 25.90 3.37
CA ALA A 264 -11.48 25.51 4.75
C ALA A 264 -10.57 26.25 5.74
N ASP A 265 -11.15 26.72 6.84
CA ASP A 265 -10.46 27.32 7.96
C ASP A 265 -10.84 26.55 9.24
N PRO A 266 -9.89 25.94 9.97
CA PRO A 266 -8.44 25.89 9.69
C PRO A 266 -8.12 25.12 8.41
N PRO A 267 -7.02 25.47 7.71
CA PRO A 267 -6.62 24.78 6.48
C PRO A 267 -6.20 23.34 6.76
N GLU A 268 -6.47 22.44 5.83
CA GLU A 268 -5.95 21.08 5.88
C GLU A 268 -4.43 21.08 5.62
N PRO A 269 -3.71 19.99 5.96
CA PRO A 269 -2.27 19.88 5.72
C PRO A 269 -1.92 20.20 4.28
N LYS A 270 -1.09 21.23 4.08
CA LYS A 270 -0.66 21.69 2.74
C LYS A 270 0.61 20.97 2.30
N MET A 271 0.72 20.73 1.01
CA MET A 271 1.96 20.25 0.39
C MET A 271 2.67 21.40 -0.31
N TYR A 272 4.00 21.42 -0.17
CA TYR A 272 4.88 22.34 -0.90
C TYR A 272 5.96 21.53 -1.61
N PHE A 273 6.27 21.93 -2.83
CA PHE A 273 7.36 21.36 -3.61
C PHE A 273 8.25 22.49 -4.11
N ASN A 274 9.56 22.45 -3.78
CA ASN A 274 10.52 23.50 -4.10
C ASN A 274 10.08 24.91 -3.67
N GLY A 275 9.36 25.02 -2.54
CA GLY A 275 8.86 26.30 -2.02
C GLY A 275 7.55 26.80 -2.65
N GLN A 276 7.03 26.11 -3.66
CA GLN A 276 5.74 26.42 -4.30
C GLN A 276 4.62 25.54 -3.70
N ALA A 277 3.41 26.10 -3.66
CA ALA A 277 2.22 25.35 -3.31
C ALA A 277 1.97 24.23 -4.33
N ALA A 278 1.66 23.02 -3.85
CA ALA A 278 1.49 21.86 -4.69
C ALA A 278 0.30 21.00 -4.24
N VAL A 279 -0.27 20.27 -5.18
CA VAL A 279 -1.14 19.12 -4.91
C VAL A 279 -0.36 17.86 -5.27
N GLY A 280 -0.16 16.98 -4.28
CA GLY A 280 0.55 15.72 -4.46
C GLY A 280 -0.36 14.64 -4.99
N ILE A 281 0.19 13.75 -5.82
CA ILE A 281 -0.43 12.54 -6.30
C ILE A 281 0.43 11.38 -5.84
N ALA A 282 -0.05 10.63 -4.86
CA ALA A 282 0.64 9.51 -4.24
C ALA A 282 0.11 8.19 -4.80
N ILE A 283 1.02 7.32 -5.25
CA ILE A 283 0.70 6.06 -5.91
C ILE A 283 1.24 4.91 -5.08
N SER A 284 0.39 3.94 -4.77
CA SER A 284 0.71 2.69 -4.08
C SER A 284 0.64 1.53 -5.07
N MET A 285 1.58 0.58 -4.94
CA MET A 285 1.67 -0.61 -5.76
C MET A 285 0.81 -1.75 -5.20
N GLU A 286 0.34 -2.65 -6.06
CA GLU A 286 -0.36 -3.87 -5.68
C GLU A 286 0.62 -4.89 -5.06
N GLU A 287 0.15 -5.69 -4.10
CA GLU A 287 0.96 -6.74 -3.48
C GLU A 287 1.41 -7.77 -4.52
N GLY A 288 2.69 -8.14 -4.49
CA GLY A 288 3.28 -9.06 -5.47
C GLY A 288 3.53 -8.43 -6.85
N GLY A 289 3.31 -7.12 -7.01
CA GLY A 289 3.60 -6.38 -8.24
C GLY A 289 5.10 -6.20 -8.49
N ASP A 290 5.45 -5.82 -9.71
CA ASP A 290 6.82 -5.47 -10.10
C ASP A 290 6.98 -3.95 -10.11
N ASN A 291 7.65 -3.43 -9.10
CA ASN A 291 7.86 -1.98 -8.92
C ASN A 291 8.63 -1.35 -10.09
N ILE A 292 9.55 -2.09 -10.71
CA ILE A 292 10.32 -1.60 -11.85
C ILE A 292 9.42 -1.48 -13.09
N LYS A 293 8.61 -2.50 -13.37
CA LYS A 293 7.66 -2.47 -14.50
C LYS A 293 6.59 -1.41 -14.30
N MET A 294 6.05 -1.29 -13.08
CA MET A 294 5.13 -0.21 -12.75
C MET A 294 5.76 1.15 -13.03
N GLY A 295 7.02 1.36 -12.63
CA GLY A 295 7.76 2.60 -12.90
C GLY A 295 7.89 2.89 -14.41
N GLU A 296 8.25 1.91 -15.22
CA GLU A 296 8.33 2.05 -16.67
C GLU A 296 6.96 2.41 -17.30
N ASN A 297 5.88 1.78 -16.82
CA ASN A 297 4.53 2.08 -17.27
C ASN A 297 4.07 3.48 -16.82
N LEU A 298 4.45 3.92 -15.61
CA LEU A 298 4.21 5.28 -15.11
C LEU A 298 4.95 6.31 -15.96
N ASP A 299 6.20 6.06 -16.34
CA ASP A 299 6.98 6.96 -17.21
C ASP A 299 6.31 7.17 -18.57
N VAL A 300 5.74 6.10 -19.15
CA VAL A 300 4.96 6.19 -20.38
C VAL A 300 3.70 7.02 -20.18
N ALA A 301 2.97 6.76 -19.08
CA ALA A 301 1.76 7.52 -18.75
C ALA A 301 2.07 9.01 -18.51
N ILE A 302 3.17 9.32 -17.83
CA ILE A 302 3.60 10.71 -17.56
C ILE A 302 3.92 11.46 -18.85
N LYS A 303 4.60 10.82 -19.81
CA LYS A 303 4.86 11.44 -21.11
C LYS A 303 3.56 11.84 -21.79
N ASN A 304 2.57 10.95 -21.83
CA ASN A 304 1.27 11.24 -22.41
C ASN A 304 0.52 12.33 -21.63
N ILE A 305 0.56 12.29 -20.29
CA ILE A 305 -0.08 13.29 -19.43
C ILE A 305 0.53 14.67 -19.67
N ARG A 306 1.86 14.78 -19.76
CA ARG A 306 2.55 16.07 -20.00
C ARG A 306 2.16 16.70 -21.33
N HIS A 307 1.86 15.94 -22.36
CA HIS A 307 1.37 16.46 -23.64
C HIS A 307 -0.07 17.01 -23.57
N GLU A 308 -0.86 16.49 -22.64
CA GLU A 308 -2.26 16.90 -22.46
C GLU A 308 -2.43 17.92 -21.32
N LEU A 309 -1.36 18.20 -20.58
CA LEU A 309 -1.43 19.13 -19.45
C LEU A 309 -1.70 20.54 -19.94
N PRO A 310 -2.67 21.26 -19.34
CA PRO A 310 -2.91 22.66 -19.69
C PRO A 310 -1.66 23.51 -19.42
N LEU A 311 -1.47 24.55 -20.22
CA LEU A 311 -0.37 25.50 -20.02
C LEU A 311 -0.46 26.13 -18.64
N GLY A 312 0.68 26.28 -17.98
CA GLY A 312 0.79 26.85 -16.63
C GLY A 312 0.76 25.84 -15.49
N PHE A 313 0.56 24.54 -15.80
CA PHE A 313 0.71 23.46 -14.82
C PHE A 313 1.98 22.66 -15.09
N ASN A 314 2.66 22.28 -14.01
CA ASN A 314 3.83 21.41 -14.05
C ASN A 314 3.53 20.12 -13.28
N LEU A 315 4.05 18.99 -13.80
CA LEU A 315 4.01 17.69 -13.13
C LEU A 315 5.44 17.23 -12.84
N GLU A 316 5.83 17.28 -11.57
CA GLU A 316 7.18 16.97 -11.13
C GLU A 316 7.19 15.71 -10.26
N GLN A 317 8.26 14.92 -10.34
CA GLN A 317 8.43 13.72 -9.54
C GLN A 317 9.10 14.08 -8.20
N VAL A 318 8.44 13.73 -7.10
CA VAL A 318 8.91 13.95 -5.72
C VAL A 318 9.62 12.73 -5.17
N ALA A 319 9.02 11.55 -5.36
CA ALA A 319 9.59 10.27 -4.94
C ALA A 319 9.50 9.24 -6.08
N ASN A 320 10.57 8.46 -6.25
CA ASN A 320 10.72 7.46 -7.31
C ASN A 320 11.25 6.14 -6.73
N GLN A 321 10.38 5.37 -6.12
CA GLN A 321 10.75 4.06 -5.58
C GLN A 321 11.20 3.06 -6.66
N PRO A 322 10.61 2.99 -7.87
CA PRO A 322 11.11 2.15 -8.96
C PRO A 322 12.60 2.32 -9.24
N GLN A 323 13.11 3.55 -9.22
CA GLN A 323 14.53 3.82 -9.42
C GLN A 323 15.38 3.31 -8.25
N VAL A 324 14.90 3.44 -7.02
CA VAL A 324 15.57 2.92 -5.81
C VAL A 324 15.65 1.40 -5.87
N VAL A 325 14.53 0.73 -6.21
CA VAL A 325 14.48 -0.73 -6.37
C VAL A 325 15.39 -1.20 -7.48
N LYS A 326 15.38 -0.51 -8.64
CA LYS A 326 16.25 -0.83 -9.77
C LYS A 326 17.73 -0.73 -9.40
N ASN A 327 18.12 0.30 -8.68
CA ASN A 327 19.50 0.48 -8.20
C ASN A 327 19.88 -0.65 -7.22
N ALA A 328 19.03 -0.92 -6.23
CA ALA A 328 19.28 -1.95 -5.22
C ALA A 328 19.43 -3.36 -5.85
N ILE A 329 18.52 -3.73 -6.76
CA ILE A 329 18.60 -5.01 -7.50
C ILE A 329 19.82 -5.03 -8.40
N GLY A 330 20.15 -3.91 -9.04
CA GLY A 330 21.35 -3.77 -9.89
C GLY A 330 22.64 -4.00 -9.11
N GLU A 331 22.82 -3.34 -7.99
CA GLU A 331 23.99 -3.49 -7.11
C GLU A 331 24.11 -4.93 -6.58
N PHE A 332 22.97 -5.53 -6.18
CA PHE A 332 22.96 -6.93 -5.78
C PHE A 332 23.36 -7.87 -6.92
N SER A 333 22.75 -7.72 -8.09
CA SER A 333 23.07 -8.56 -9.25
C SER A 333 24.55 -8.46 -9.63
N GLN A 334 25.11 -7.27 -9.58
CA GLN A 334 26.54 -7.06 -9.80
C GLN A 334 27.36 -7.80 -8.76
N SER A 335 27.06 -7.65 -7.47
CA SER A 335 27.76 -8.34 -6.37
C SER A 335 27.66 -9.87 -6.50
N LEU A 336 26.49 -10.38 -6.92
CA LEU A 336 26.28 -11.80 -7.17
C LEU A 336 27.14 -12.30 -8.34
N TYR A 337 27.19 -11.57 -9.46
CA TYR A 337 28.05 -11.92 -10.59
C TYR A 337 29.53 -11.90 -10.22
N GLU A 338 29.97 -10.87 -9.50
CA GLU A 338 31.35 -10.78 -9.01
C GLU A 338 31.69 -11.96 -8.10
N ALA A 339 30.83 -12.31 -7.14
CA ALA A 339 30.99 -13.45 -6.25
C ALA A 339 31.09 -14.76 -7.03
N ILE A 340 30.23 -15.02 -8.01
CA ILE A 340 30.27 -16.21 -8.85
C ILE A 340 31.59 -16.28 -9.62
N ILE A 341 32.03 -15.18 -10.22
CA ILE A 341 33.29 -15.12 -10.98
C ILE A 341 34.49 -15.39 -10.09
N ILE A 342 34.53 -14.78 -8.90
CA ILE A 342 35.62 -14.97 -7.92
C ILE A 342 35.69 -16.44 -7.48
N VAL A 343 34.55 -17.00 -7.10
CA VAL A 343 34.46 -18.40 -6.65
C VAL A 343 34.86 -19.35 -7.78
N MET A 344 34.39 -19.10 -9.00
CA MET A 344 34.77 -19.89 -10.20
C MET A 344 36.28 -19.84 -10.41
N PHE A 345 36.87 -18.67 -10.35
CA PHE A 345 38.32 -18.48 -10.55
C PHE A 345 39.14 -19.18 -9.45
N VAL A 346 38.78 -18.99 -8.19
CA VAL A 346 39.45 -19.63 -7.06
C VAL A 346 39.32 -21.15 -7.14
N SER A 347 38.11 -21.66 -7.39
CA SER A 347 37.90 -23.13 -7.55
C SER A 347 38.71 -23.75 -8.68
N LEU A 348 38.84 -23.04 -9.81
CA LEU A 348 39.68 -23.49 -10.93
C LEU A 348 41.20 -23.53 -10.60
N LEU A 349 41.65 -22.58 -9.75
CA LEU A 349 43.04 -22.52 -9.32
C LEU A 349 43.37 -23.55 -8.25
N THR A 350 42.48 -23.77 -7.26
CA THR A 350 42.75 -24.65 -6.11
C THR A 350 42.46 -26.11 -6.40
N LEU A 351 41.35 -26.41 -7.05
CA LEU A 351 40.84 -27.78 -7.28
C LEU A 351 41.11 -28.30 -8.71
N GLY A 352 41.79 -27.49 -9.52
CA GLY A 352 42.09 -27.89 -10.91
C GLY A 352 40.89 -27.76 -11.88
N ARG A 353 41.16 -27.97 -13.19
CA ARG A 353 40.18 -27.65 -14.25
C ARG A 353 38.91 -28.48 -14.19
N SER A 354 38.98 -29.77 -13.85
CA SER A 354 37.82 -30.67 -13.89
C SER A 354 36.87 -30.43 -12.72
N CYS A 355 37.39 -30.30 -11.49
CA CYS A 355 36.62 -30.08 -10.28
C CYS A 355 36.09 -28.65 -10.21
N GLY A 356 36.93 -27.67 -10.57
CA GLY A 356 36.49 -26.27 -10.60
C GLY A 356 35.36 -26.03 -11.62
N PHE A 357 35.35 -26.72 -12.78
CA PHE A 357 34.23 -26.62 -13.73
C PHE A 357 32.93 -27.18 -13.18
N VAL A 358 32.97 -28.28 -12.44
CA VAL A 358 31.77 -28.88 -11.84
C VAL A 358 31.14 -27.89 -10.81
N ILE A 359 31.96 -27.31 -9.94
CA ILE A 359 31.48 -26.32 -8.96
C ILE A 359 30.90 -25.08 -9.67
N SER A 360 31.56 -24.60 -10.70
CA SER A 360 31.15 -23.46 -11.50
C SER A 360 29.77 -23.65 -12.17
N VAL A 361 29.38 -24.88 -12.49
CA VAL A 361 28.05 -25.19 -13.04
C VAL A 361 27.01 -25.43 -11.93
N CYS A 362 27.41 -25.99 -10.79
CA CYS A 362 26.51 -26.25 -9.68
C CYS A 362 25.92 -24.95 -9.09
N ILE A 363 26.73 -23.90 -8.94
CA ILE A 363 26.32 -22.64 -8.31
C ILE A 363 25.11 -22.00 -9.04
N PRO A 364 25.18 -21.69 -10.35
CA PRO A 364 24.03 -21.13 -11.06
C PRO A 364 22.81 -22.06 -11.03
N LEU A 365 23.00 -23.36 -11.09
CA LEU A 365 21.91 -24.35 -11.07
C LEU A 365 21.14 -24.30 -9.75
N VAL A 366 21.83 -24.19 -8.62
CA VAL A 366 21.20 -24.12 -7.32
C VAL A 366 20.49 -22.78 -7.13
N LEU A 367 21.08 -21.68 -7.56
CA LEU A 367 20.42 -20.38 -7.55
C LEU A 367 19.12 -20.40 -8.36
N LEU A 368 19.12 -20.98 -9.56
CA LEU A 368 17.91 -21.12 -10.37
C LEU A 368 16.86 -22.02 -9.69
N THR A 369 17.29 -23.08 -9.00
CA THR A 369 16.38 -23.92 -8.22
C THR A 369 15.80 -23.14 -7.04
N THR A 370 16.58 -22.27 -6.41
CA THR A 370 16.10 -21.38 -5.35
C THR A 370 15.06 -20.39 -5.87
N PHE A 371 15.25 -19.81 -7.06
CA PHE A 371 14.23 -18.95 -7.66
C PHE A 371 12.92 -19.69 -7.99
N ILE A 372 13.00 -20.97 -8.38
CA ILE A 372 11.79 -21.82 -8.51
C ILE A 372 11.09 -21.97 -7.16
N GLY A 373 11.85 -22.21 -6.10
CA GLY A 373 11.32 -22.28 -4.74
C GLY A 373 10.66 -20.96 -4.31
N MET A 374 11.34 -19.84 -4.50
CA MET A 374 10.79 -18.51 -4.19
C MET A 374 9.47 -18.26 -4.93
N TYR A 375 9.44 -18.54 -6.24
CA TYR A 375 8.22 -18.40 -7.04
C TYR A 375 7.06 -19.28 -6.55
N THR A 376 7.33 -20.52 -6.20
CA THR A 376 6.29 -21.46 -5.69
C THR A 376 5.76 -21.09 -4.31
N PHE A 377 6.58 -20.50 -3.45
CA PHE A 377 6.20 -20.04 -2.12
C PHE A 377 5.71 -18.60 -2.07
N GLY A 378 5.74 -17.87 -3.20
CA GLY A 378 5.30 -16.47 -3.26
C GLY A 378 6.24 -15.52 -2.51
N ILE A 379 7.54 -15.76 -2.59
CA ILE A 379 8.58 -14.91 -1.99
C ILE A 379 9.14 -14.01 -3.09
N ASP A 380 8.96 -12.69 -2.95
CA ASP A 380 9.43 -11.71 -3.92
C ASP A 380 10.94 -11.44 -3.81
N LEU A 381 11.49 -10.83 -4.86
CA LEU A 381 12.87 -10.31 -4.85
C LEU A 381 12.89 -8.95 -4.15
N ASP A 382 13.38 -8.93 -2.94
CA ASP A 382 13.59 -7.75 -2.10
C ASP A 382 15.00 -7.71 -1.52
N LYS A 383 15.37 -6.63 -0.84
CA LYS A 383 16.70 -6.48 -0.22
C LYS A 383 17.05 -7.60 0.77
N ILE A 384 16.04 -8.13 1.49
CA ILE A 384 16.26 -9.16 2.51
C ILE A 384 16.45 -10.52 1.85
N SER A 385 15.58 -10.90 0.91
CA SER A 385 15.70 -12.15 0.17
C SER A 385 17.00 -12.23 -0.63
N LEU A 386 17.41 -11.11 -1.24
CA LEU A 386 18.65 -10.99 -1.98
C LEU A 386 19.88 -11.10 -1.04
N GLY A 387 19.83 -10.46 0.13
CA GLY A 387 20.88 -10.60 1.17
C GLY A 387 21.00 -12.05 1.66
N ALA A 388 19.89 -12.74 1.89
CA ALA A 388 19.86 -14.14 2.26
C ALA A 388 20.48 -15.04 1.17
N LEU A 389 20.22 -14.74 -0.11
CA LEU A 389 20.84 -15.47 -1.23
C LEU A 389 22.36 -15.33 -1.28
N ILE A 390 22.92 -14.15 -0.96
CA ILE A 390 24.39 -13.96 -0.89
C ILE A 390 24.97 -14.81 0.22
N VAL A 391 24.37 -14.81 1.40
CA VAL A 391 24.83 -15.61 2.56
C VAL A 391 24.74 -17.10 2.21
N ALA A 392 23.61 -17.54 1.66
CA ALA A 392 23.41 -18.93 1.27
C ALA A 392 24.41 -19.38 0.18
N LEU A 393 24.81 -18.49 -0.73
CA LEU A 393 25.81 -18.80 -1.75
C LEU A 393 27.15 -19.20 -1.15
N GLY A 394 27.61 -18.51 -0.09
CA GLY A 394 28.85 -18.85 0.62
C GLY A 394 28.79 -20.26 1.19
N MET A 395 27.74 -20.59 1.92
CA MET A 395 27.54 -21.93 2.54
C MET A 395 27.48 -23.04 1.47
N LEU A 396 26.78 -22.78 0.38
CA LEU A 396 26.59 -23.74 -0.71
C LEU A 396 27.88 -24.06 -1.46
N VAL A 397 28.76 -23.07 -1.62
CA VAL A 397 30.06 -23.24 -2.24
C VAL A 397 30.95 -24.15 -1.39
N ASP A 398 30.97 -23.93 -0.08
CA ASP A 398 31.75 -24.74 0.85
C ASP A 398 31.31 -26.22 0.83
N ASP A 399 30.01 -26.49 0.87
CA ASP A 399 29.47 -27.84 0.77
C ASP A 399 29.87 -28.53 -0.53
N SER A 400 29.82 -27.79 -1.65
CA SER A 400 30.20 -28.32 -2.96
C SER A 400 31.68 -28.64 -3.05
N ILE A 401 32.54 -27.81 -2.45
CA ILE A 401 34.01 -28.02 -2.43
C ILE A 401 34.34 -29.28 -1.65
N VAL A 402 33.77 -29.47 -0.44
CA VAL A 402 34.02 -30.66 0.40
C VAL A 402 33.67 -31.95 -0.32
N VAL A 403 32.52 -32.02 -0.99
CA VAL A 403 32.08 -33.21 -1.71
C VAL A 403 33.00 -33.51 -2.88
N VAL A 404 33.42 -32.49 -3.66
CA VAL A 404 34.29 -32.64 -4.83
C VAL A 404 35.70 -33.04 -4.39
N ASP A 405 36.22 -32.46 -3.33
CA ASP A 405 37.55 -32.79 -2.76
C ASP A 405 37.63 -34.28 -2.34
N ILE A 406 36.63 -34.77 -1.61
CA ILE A 406 36.57 -36.19 -1.24
C ILE A 406 36.49 -37.11 -2.48
N MET A 407 35.74 -36.70 -3.50
CA MET A 407 35.69 -37.45 -4.75
C MET A 407 37.07 -37.49 -5.43
N GLU A 408 37.81 -36.39 -5.46
CA GLU A 408 39.13 -36.30 -6.08
C GLU A 408 40.15 -37.17 -5.33
N VAL A 409 40.16 -37.13 -3.98
CA VAL A 409 41.00 -37.99 -3.16
C VAL A 409 40.76 -39.49 -3.47
N LYS A 410 39.48 -39.88 -3.54
CA LYS A 410 39.14 -41.28 -3.85
C LYS A 410 39.47 -41.71 -5.27
N LEU A 411 39.37 -40.81 -6.25
CA LEU A 411 39.83 -41.07 -7.61
C LEU A 411 41.34 -41.22 -7.66
N ALA A 412 42.10 -40.41 -6.91
CA ALA A 412 43.56 -40.54 -6.81
C ALA A 412 44.00 -41.86 -6.16
N GLU A 413 43.18 -42.43 -5.24
CA GLU A 413 43.37 -43.76 -4.70
C GLU A 413 43.04 -44.91 -5.69
N GLY A 414 42.64 -44.59 -6.92
CA GLY A 414 42.34 -45.56 -7.98
C GLY A 414 40.91 -46.12 -7.97
N TRP A 415 39.97 -45.45 -7.23
CA TRP A 415 38.56 -45.90 -7.20
C TRP A 415 37.87 -45.59 -8.54
N ASP A 416 36.91 -46.43 -8.90
CA ASP A 416 36.02 -46.12 -10.01
C ASP A 416 35.15 -44.88 -9.74
N ARG A 417 34.86 -44.09 -10.79
CA ARG A 417 34.11 -42.82 -10.73
C ARG A 417 32.77 -42.97 -9.99
N ALA A 418 32.01 -44.06 -10.24
CA ALA A 418 30.73 -44.31 -9.62
C ALA A 418 30.84 -44.62 -8.11
N LYS A 419 31.92 -45.36 -7.73
CA LYS A 419 32.18 -45.68 -6.33
C LYS A 419 32.65 -44.45 -5.57
N ALA A 420 33.55 -43.65 -6.13
CA ALA A 420 34.03 -42.40 -5.52
C ALA A 420 32.88 -41.43 -5.26
N ALA A 421 32.01 -41.19 -6.25
CA ALA A 421 30.82 -40.32 -6.09
C ALA A 421 29.83 -40.86 -5.05
N SER A 422 29.57 -42.14 -5.04
CA SER A 422 28.67 -42.75 -4.06
C SER A 422 29.22 -42.64 -2.64
N TYR A 423 30.52 -42.83 -2.47
CA TYR A 423 31.19 -42.71 -1.19
C TYR A 423 31.16 -41.24 -0.67
N ALA A 424 31.52 -40.28 -1.50
CA ALA A 424 31.46 -38.85 -1.15
C ALA A 424 30.05 -38.46 -0.70
N PHE A 425 29.02 -38.86 -1.45
CA PHE A 425 27.63 -38.59 -1.08
C PHE A 425 27.26 -39.22 0.29
N THR A 426 27.53 -40.50 0.49
CA THR A 426 27.13 -41.17 1.74
C THR A 426 27.87 -40.64 2.96
N THR A 427 29.12 -40.22 2.79
CA THR A 427 29.92 -39.67 3.87
C THR A 427 29.55 -38.25 4.24
N CYS A 428 29.24 -37.38 3.23
CA CYS A 428 29.03 -35.95 3.45
C CYS A 428 27.56 -35.57 3.62
N ALA A 429 26.62 -36.33 3.07
CA ALA A 429 25.22 -35.90 3.00
C ALA A 429 24.59 -35.53 4.35
N TRP A 430 24.80 -36.36 5.39
CA TRP A 430 24.26 -36.08 6.70
C TRP A 430 24.98 -34.97 7.46
N PRO A 431 26.33 -34.94 7.53
CA PRO A 431 27.04 -33.80 8.14
C PRO A 431 26.72 -32.44 7.50
N LEU A 432 26.71 -32.38 6.17
CA LEU A 432 26.40 -31.14 5.46
C LEU A 432 24.93 -30.71 5.66
N LEU A 433 23.98 -31.66 5.59
CA LEU A 433 22.58 -31.35 5.85
C LEU A 433 22.35 -30.84 7.28
N THR A 434 23.01 -31.44 8.26
CA THR A 434 22.90 -30.96 9.66
C THR A 434 23.56 -29.59 9.84
N GLY A 435 24.71 -29.33 9.20
CA GLY A 435 25.37 -28.04 9.23
C GLY A 435 24.57 -26.89 8.59
N THR A 436 23.78 -27.21 7.54
CA THR A 436 22.91 -26.21 6.88
C THR A 436 21.57 -25.99 7.59
N LEU A 437 21.11 -26.96 8.43
CA LEU A 437 19.88 -26.83 9.19
C LEU A 437 20.04 -26.14 10.57
N ILE A 438 21.25 -26.07 11.09
CA ILE A 438 21.60 -25.38 12.33
C ILE A 438 21.93 -23.92 12.06
#